data_64aaf0fc63155527dc4b38782f9f29fd
#
_entry.id   64aaf0fc63155527dc4b38782f9f29fd
#
_cell.length_a   1.000
_cell.length_b   1.000
_cell.length_c   1.000
_cell.angle_alpha   90.00
_cell.angle_beta   90.00
_cell.angle_gamma   90.00
#
_symmetry.space_group_name_H-M   'P 1'
#
loop_
_entity.id
_entity.type
_entity.pdbx_description
1 polymer ?
#
loop_
_entity_poly.entity_id
_entity_poly.type
_entity_poly.pdbx_seq_one_letter_code
_entity_poly.pdbx_strand_id
1 'polypeptide(L)'
;MSLSRVCRLVNAPLVMVVWMLWGHGIAVSAERPIAGARIAVAANFRDTAEAIALHLEAHSDYHYDIIVGSTGKLASQVINGAPFDVLMAADRARPQRLVEEGYAVAGSQRTYALGELGLWWPGAVGPIAIGDLSALNPREICLANPALAPYGSAALTVLREAGFSERYLAGLVRVDNVNLVTAMVTQRQVRAGFIARSALVIAAKRDSVQMDETEILWFSDHEPIHQALVLLDHAQHNPAAHFWVEQIDHPAVRELIRAGGYQLRPLESTGGG
;
A
#
# COMPACT_ATOMS: atom_id res chain seq x y z
N MET A 1 93.59 21.58 18.92
CA MET A 1 94.17 20.27 19.26
C MET A 1 93.20 19.23 18.67
N SER A 2 93.50 18.69 17.43
CA SER A 2 94.25 17.45 17.16
C SER A 2 93.43 16.25 17.65
N LEU A 3 93.08 15.29 16.91
CA LEU A 3 93.57 14.44 15.84
C LEU A 3 92.36 13.52 15.44
N SER A 4 91.93 13.34 14.21
CA SER A 4 92.42 12.47 13.18
C SER A 4 92.18 10.92 13.39
N ARG A 5 91.67 10.33 12.34
CA ARG A 5 91.80 8.93 11.86
C ARG A 5 90.62 7.97 12.19
N VAL A 6 90.19 7.06 11.37
CA VAL A 6 90.60 6.51 10.07
C VAL A 6 89.47 5.68 9.51
N CYS A 7 89.33 5.70 8.21
CA CYS A 7 88.60 4.90 7.34
C CYS A 7 88.64 3.37 7.62
N ARG A 8 87.53 2.66 7.49
CA ARG A 8 87.54 1.34 6.89
C ARG A 8 86.21 1.09 6.16
N LEU A 9 86.37 1.02 4.87
CA LEU A 9 85.41 0.44 3.95
C LEU A 9 85.20 -1.09 4.26
N VAL A 10 83.96 -1.52 4.43
CA VAL A 10 83.64 -2.90 4.29
C VAL A 10 82.47 -2.97 3.28
N ASN A 11 82.80 -3.46 2.07
CA ASN A 11 81.83 -3.87 1.07
C ASN A 11 81.00 -5.04 1.58
N ALA A 12 79.71 -4.91 1.60
CA ALA A 12 78.80 -6.03 1.71
C ALA A 12 77.83 -5.97 0.53
N PRO A 13 77.52 -7.08 -0.13
CA PRO A 13 76.72 -7.12 -1.36
C PRO A 13 75.24 -6.84 -1.05
N LEU A 14 74.66 -5.99 -1.87
CA LEU A 14 73.27 -5.66 -1.89
C LEU A 14 72.45 -6.92 -2.36
N VAL A 15 71.87 -7.64 -1.40
CA VAL A 15 70.90 -8.69 -1.73
C VAL A 15 69.59 -8.02 -2.00
N MET A 16 69.28 -7.89 -3.28
CA MET A 16 68.00 -7.41 -3.78
C MET A 16 66.98 -8.53 -3.59
N VAL A 17 66.22 -8.53 -2.48
CA VAL A 17 65.08 -9.39 -2.29
C VAL A 17 63.90 -8.78 -3.06
N VAL A 18 63.64 -9.26 -4.26
CA VAL A 18 62.43 -8.94 -5.02
C VAL A 18 61.25 -9.66 -4.36
N TRP A 19 60.50 -8.91 -3.57
CA TRP A 19 59.20 -9.36 -3.12
C TRP A 19 58.23 -9.34 -4.30
N MET A 20 58.00 -10.47 -4.94
CA MET A 20 56.82 -10.70 -5.79
C MET A 20 55.61 -10.71 -4.87
N LEU A 21 55.02 -9.54 -4.64
CA LEU A 21 53.68 -9.43 -4.13
C LEU A 21 52.72 -9.93 -5.20
N TRP A 22 52.33 -11.17 -5.08
CA TRP A 22 51.15 -11.67 -5.76
C TRP A 22 49.95 -10.90 -5.20
N GLY A 23 49.58 -9.85 -5.90
CA GLY A 23 48.32 -9.13 -5.67
C GLY A 23 47.19 -10.08 -6.01
N HIS A 24 46.69 -10.81 -4.99
CA HIS A 24 45.35 -11.37 -5.06
C HIS A 24 44.42 -10.16 -5.00
N GLY A 25 44.03 -9.67 -6.17
CA GLY A 25 42.92 -8.75 -6.31
C GLY A 25 41.69 -9.46 -5.78
N ILE A 26 41.32 -9.19 -4.52
CA ILE A 26 39.99 -9.46 -4.03
C ILE A 26 39.09 -8.57 -4.90
N ALA A 27 38.46 -9.18 -5.91
CA ALA A 27 37.35 -8.55 -6.61
C ALA A 27 36.25 -8.34 -5.54
N VAL A 28 36.24 -7.19 -4.91
CA VAL A 28 35.07 -6.72 -4.19
C VAL A 28 34.00 -6.61 -5.26
N SER A 29 33.15 -7.62 -5.31
CA SER A 29 31.90 -7.54 -6.07
C SER A 29 31.18 -6.33 -5.52
N ALA A 30 31.20 -5.22 -6.25
CA ALA A 30 30.35 -4.08 -5.93
C ALA A 30 28.90 -4.64 -6.00
N GLU A 31 28.29 -4.85 -4.85
CA GLU A 31 26.85 -5.13 -4.79
C GLU A 31 26.19 -4.03 -5.60
N ARG A 32 25.55 -4.41 -6.71
CA ARG A 32 24.76 -3.46 -7.48
C ARG A 32 23.70 -2.93 -6.51
N PRO A 33 23.53 -1.60 -6.39
CA PRO A 33 22.45 -1.09 -5.56
C PRO A 33 21.15 -1.74 -6.05
N ILE A 34 20.45 -2.42 -5.14
CA ILE A 34 19.17 -3.06 -5.43
C ILE A 34 18.23 -1.95 -5.91
N ALA A 35 17.75 -2.07 -7.15
CA ALA A 35 16.81 -1.11 -7.68
C ALA A 35 15.51 -1.24 -6.86
N GLY A 36 15.03 -0.12 -6.31
CA GLY A 36 13.85 -0.09 -5.46
C GLY A 36 12.74 0.79 -6.02
N ALA A 37 11.51 0.54 -5.54
CA ALA A 37 10.38 1.42 -5.82
C ALA A 37 9.56 1.69 -4.55
N ARG A 38 9.05 2.92 -4.43
CA ARG A 38 8.17 3.36 -3.36
C ARG A 38 6.73 3.28 -3.82
N ILE A 39 5.99 2.39 -3.20
CA ILE A 39 4.60 2.11 -3.55
C ILE A 39 3.70 2.79 -2.53
N ALA A 40 3.02 3.87 -2.93
CA ALA A 40 2.04 4.56 -2.11
C ALA A 40 0.71 3.79 -2.17
N VAL A 41 0.24 3.29 -1.03
CA VAL A 41 -0.86 2.31 -0.96
C VAL A 41 -2.00 2.81 -0.09
N ALA A 42 -3.23 2.77 -0.61
CA ALA A 42 -4.43 3.03 0.18
C ALA A 42 -4.52 2.04 1.35
N ALA A 43 -4.86 2.55 2.53
CA ALA A 43 -4.75 1.82 3.80
C ALA A 43 -5.48 0.46 3.81
N ASN A 44 -6.63 0.35 3.12
CA ASN A 44 -7.36 -0.92 2.99
C ASN A 44 -6.53 -2.02 2.32
N PHE A 45 -5.58 -1.67 1.44
CA PHE A 45 -4.80 -2.62 0.63
C PHE A 45 -3.41 -2.93 1.23
N ARG A 46 -3.08 -2.36 2.38
CA ARG A 46 -1.77 -2.45 3.03
C ARG A 46 -1.22 -3.89 3.08
N ASP A 47 -1.93 -4.78 3.81
CA ASP A 47 -1.42 -6.14 4.09
C ASP A 47 -1.30 -6.97 2.80
N THR A 48 -2.18 -6.71 1.82
CA THR A 48 -2.09 -7.33 0.49
C THR A 48 -0.90 -6.80 -0.30
N ALA A 49 -0.62 -5.49 -0.25
CA ALA A 49 0.55 -4.90 -0.89
C ALA A 49 1.86 -5.38 -0.27
N GLU A 50 1.92 -5.52 1.06
CA GLU A 50 3.07 -6.10 1.76
C GLU A 50 3.31 -7.57 1.32
N ALA A 51 2.23 -8.36 1.17
CA ALA A 51 2.33 -9.73 0.66
C ALA A 51 2.79 -9.80 -0.82
N ILE A 52 2.34 -8.87 -1.64
CA ILE A 52 2.80 -8.73 -3.03
C ILE A 52 4.28 -8.34 -3.05
N ALA A 53 4.70 -7.36 -2.24
CA ALA A 53 6.09 -6.94 -2.14
C ALA A 53 7.00 -8.13 -1.81
N LEU A 54 6.69 -8.89 -0.76
CA LEU A 54 7.42 -10.09 -0.36
C LEU A 54 7.49 -11.13 -1.50
N HIS A 55 6.38 -11.33 -2.22
CA HIS A 55 6.35 -12.26 -3.35
C HIS A 55 7.26 -11.78 -4.49
N LEU A 56 7.19 -10.51 -4.86
CA LEU A 56 7.99 -9.97 -5.97
C LEU A 56 9.48 -9.89 -5.62
N GLU A 57 9.84 -9.53 -4.39
CA GLU A 57 11.21 -9.54 -3.88
C GLU A 57 11.85 -10.94 -3.90
N ALA A 58 11.05 -11.97 -3.63
CA ALA A 58 11.52 -13.36 -3.71
C ALA A 58 11.75 -13.85 -5.15
N HIS A 59 11.25 -13.15 -6.17
CA HIS A 59 11.30 -13.54 -7.57
C HIS A 59 11.99 -12.49 -8.47
N SER A 60 12.66 -11.50 -7.88
CA SER A 60 13.41 -10.46 -8.60
C SER A 60 14.52 -9.89 -7.73
N ASP A 61 15.39 -9.07 -8.33
CA ASP A 61 16.42 -8.30 -7.61
C ASP A 61 15.91 -6.89 -7.21
N TYR A 62 14.59 -6.70 -7.08
CA TYR A 62 13.99 -5.43 -6.72
C TYR A 62 13.58 -5.40 -5.25
N HIS A 63 13.48 -4.19 -4.68
CA HIS A 63 12.99 -3.96 -3.33
C HIS A 63 11.83 -2.96 -3.35
N TYR A 64 10.86 -3.11 -2.42
CA TYR A 64 9.65 -2.30 -2.40
C TYR A 64 9.38 -1.70 -1.03
N ASP A 65 9.41 -0.36 -0.97
CA ASP A 65 8.96 0.39 0.21
C ASP A 65 7.44 0.63 0.13
N ILE A 66 6.68 0.09 1.05
CA ILE A 66 5.22 0.27 1.10
C ILE A 66 4.88 1.47 2.00
N ILE A 67 4.35 2.55 1.41
CA ILE A 67 3.94 3.76 2.12
C ILE A 67 2.42 3.81 2.20
N VAL A 68 1.88 3.77 3.41
CA VAL A 68 0.44 3.62 3.64
C VAL A 68 -0.23 4.93 4.03
N GLY A 69 -1.38 5.22 3.42
CA GLY A 69 -2.18 6.39 3.74
C GLY A 69 -3.62 6.30 3.22
N SER A 70 -4.43 7.33 3.47
CA SER A 70 -5.69 7.46 2.73
C SER A 70 -5.42 7.89 1.30
N THR A 71 -6.22 7.40 0.34
CA THR A 71 -6.06 7.70 -1.08
C THR A 71 -5.91 9.21 -1.36
N GLY A 72 -6.74 10.04 -0.71
CA GLY A 72 -6.69 11.48 -0.91
C GLY A 72 -5.42 12.14 -0.37
N LYS A 73 -4.91 11.68 0.79
CA LYS A 73 -3.63 12.18 1.34
C LYS A 73 -2.46 11.80 0.44
N LEU A 74 -2.41 10.55 -0.03
CA LEU A 74 -1.35 10.08 -0.92
C LEU A 74 -1.36 10.82 -2.25
N ALA A 75 -2.54 11.01 -2.87
CA ALA A 75 -2.66 11.79 -4.10
C ALA A 75 -2.21 13.25 -3.90
N SER A 76 -2.57 13.87 -2.78
CA SER A 76 -2.09 15.22 -2.44
C SER A 76 -0.57 15.27 -2.25
N GLN A 77 0.02 14.24 -1.65
CA GLN A 77 1.48 14.13 -1.49
C GLN A 77 2.17 14.01 -2.84
N VAL A 78 1.63 13.24 -3.79
CA VAL A 78 2.14 13.16 -5.18
C VAL A 78 2.16 14.56 -5.81
N ILE A 79 1.06 15.30 -5.75
CA ILE A 79 0.96 16.66 -6.30
C ILE A 79 1.99 17.62 -5.65
N ASN A 80 2.31 17.40 -4.37
CA ASN A 80 3.32 18.16 -3.63
C ASN A 80 4.75 17.61 -3.78
N GLY A 81 4.99 16.71 -4.73
CA GLY A 81 6.33 16.23 -5.07
C GLY A 81 6.87 15.12 -4.18
N ALA A 82 6.01 14.37 -3.47
CA ALA A 82 6.45 13.18 -2.74
C ALA A 82 7.04 12.15 -3.73
N PRO A 83 8.19 11.55 -3.43
CA PRO A 83 8.92 10.67 -4.34
C PRO A 83 8.37 9.24 -4.32
N PHE A 84 7.08 9.08 -4.64
CA PHE A 84 6.44 7.79 -4.81
C PHE A 84 6.53 7.36 -6.26
N ASP A 85 6.78 6.09 -6.53
CA ASP A 85 6.90 5.55 -7.88
C ASP A 85 5.57 5.04 -8.45
N VAL A 86 4.74 4.42 -7.59
CA VAL A 86 3.41 3.93 -7.95
C VAL A 86 2.41 4.39 -6.91
N LEU A 87 1.22 4.82 -7.33
CA LEU A 87 0.08 5.02 -6.45
C LEU A 87 -0.92 3.88 -6.64
N MET A 88 -1.27 3.19 -5.55
CA MET A 88 -2.35 2.21 -5.45
C MET A 88 -3.51 2.81 -4.65
N ALA A 89 -4.49 3.32 -5.35
CA ALA A 89 -5.65 4.04 -4.82
C ALA A 89 -6.85 3.11 -4.60
N ALA A 90 -7.74 3.50 -3.70
CA ALA A 90 -9.03 2.85 -3.51
C ALA A 90 -10.17 3.48 -4.35
N ASP A 91 -9.83 4.25 -5.37
CA ASP A 91 -10.75 4.76 -6.40
C ASP A 91 -10.04 4.89 -7.75
N ARG A 92 -10.82 5.20 -8.79
CA ARG A 92 -10.32 5.49 -10.15
C ARG A 92 -10.11 6.99 -10.37
N ALA A 93 -10.84 7.83 -9.66
CA ALA A 93 -10.92 9.26 -9.95
C ALA A 93 -9.60 9.98 -9.64
N ARG A 94 -8.95 9.65 -8.52
CA ARG A 94 -7.67 10.28 -8.16
C ARG A 94 -6.51 9.85 -9.06
N PRO A 95 -6.29 8.56 -9.39
CA PRO A 95 -5.36 8.14 -10.42
C PRO A 95 -5.61 8.83 -11.77
N GLN A 96 -6.87 8.90 -12.22
CA GLN A 96 -7.23 9.56 -13.45
C GLN A 96 -6.84 11.04 -13.45
N ARG A 97 -7.14 11.73 -12.36
CA ARG A 97 -6.78 13.14 -12.19
C ARG A 97 -5.25 13.35 -12.24
N LEU A 98 -4.47 12.48 -11.62
CA LEU A 98 -3.00 12.56 -11.68
C LEU A 98 -2.46 12.39 -13.09
N VAL A 99 -3.08 11.54 -13.91
CA VAL A 99 -2.74 11.41 -15.34
C VAL A 99 -3.10 12.70 -16.09
N GLU A 100 -4.31 13.23 -15.90
CA GLU A 100 -4.78 14.45 -16.57
C GLU A 100 -3.95 15.69 -16.22
N GLU A 101 -3.46 15.76 -14.98
CA GLU A 101 -2.62 16.86 -14.49
C GLU A 101 -1.11 16.64 -14.76
N GLY A 102 -0.70 15.51 -15.39
CA GLY A 102 0.69 15.24 -15.76
C GLY A 102 1.58 14.72 -14.63
N TYR A 103 1.00 14.29 -13.50
CA TYR A 103 1.75 13.67 -12.40
C TYR A 103 1.95 12.16 -12.56
N ALA A 104 1.26 11.54 -13.52
CA ALA A 104 1.34 10.12 -13.78
C ALA A 104 1.39 9.82 -15.28
N VAL A 105 2.01 8.70 -15.63
CA VAL A 105 2.23 8.25 -16.99
C VAL A 105 0.89 7.96 -17.68
N ALA A 106 0.65 8.56 -18.82
CA ALA A 106 -0.55 8.34 -19.63
C ALA A 106 -0.70 6.85 -20.00
N GLY A 107 -1.90 6.29 -19.84
CA GLY A 107 -2.20 4.90 -20.14
C GLY A 107 -1.70 3.89 -19.09
N SER A 108 -1.05 4.35 -18.01
CA SER A 108 -0.59 3.45 -16.94
C SER A 108 -1.70 3.07 -15.94
N GLN A 109 -2.83 3.79 -15.95
CA GLN A 109 -3.91 3.52 -15.02
C GLN A 109 -4.55 2.16 -15.27
N ARG A 110 -4.64 1.34 -14.23
CA ARG A 110 -5.30 0.02 -14.26
C ARG A 110 -6.16 -0.18 -13.02
N THR A 111 -7.37 -0.69 -13.19
CA THR A 111 -8.16 -1.23 -12.07
C THR A 111 -7.67 -2.65 -11.80
N TYR A 112 -7.18 -2.93 -10.60
CA TYR A 112 -6.61 -4.23 -10.24
C TYR A 112 -7.52 -5.08 -9.34
N ALA A 113 -8.48 -4.45 -8.62
CA ALA A 113 -9.39 -5.14 -7.72
C ALA A 113 -10.67 -4.35 -7.47
N LEU A 114 -11.67 -5.01 -6.90
CA LEU A 114 -12.89 -4.40 -6.39
C LEU A 114 -12.98 -4.68 -4.88
N GLY A 115 -13.16 -3.61 -4.10
CA GLY A 115 -13.34 -3.70 -2.67
C GLY A 115 -14.82 -3.74 -2.29
N GLU A 116 -15.11 -4.36 -1.16
CA GLU A 116 -16.45 -4.45 -0.59
C GLU A 116 -16.55 -3.63 0.70
N LEU A 117 -17.69 -2.94 0.86
CA LEU A 117 -18.05 -2.19 2.05
C LEU A 117 -18.94 -3.03 2.95
N GLY A 118 -18.64 -3.02 4.26
CA GLY A 118 -19.52 -3.58 5.29
C GLY A 118 -19.73 -2.62 6.44
N LEU A 119 -20.85 -2.76 7.15
CA LEU A 119 -21.09 -2.14 8.44
C LEU A 119 -20.88 -3.21 9.51
N TRP A 120 -19.85 -3.06 10.33
CA TRP A 120 -19.56 -3.93 11.45
C TRP A 120 -20.11 -3.32 12.75
N TRP A 121 -20.96 -4.10 13.43
CA TRP A 121 -21.58 -3.70 14.70
C TRP A 121 -21.50 -4.87 15.70
N PRO A 122 -20.35 -5.05 16.37
CA PRO A 122 -20.17 -6.13 17.34
C PRO A 122 -21.17 -6.04 18.50
N GLY A 123 -21.78 -7.19 18.81
CA GLY A 123 -22.82 -7.32 19.84
C GLY A 123 -24.20 -6.83 19.42
N ALA A 124 -24.45 -6.62 18.11
CA ALA A 124 -25.79 -6.44 17.59
C ALA A 124 -26.64 -7.71 17.81
N VAL A 125 -27.91 -7.56 18.13
CA VAL A 125 -28.82 -8.67 18.36
C VAL A 125 -29.62 -8.96 17.07
N GLY A 126 -29.33 -10.08 16.44
CA GLY A 126 -30.00 -10.50 15.20
C GLY A 126 -29.41 -9.85 13.93
N PRO A 127 -30.05 -10.09 12.77
CA PRO A 127 -29.60 -9.54 11.50
C PRO A 127 -29.61 -8.01 11.51
N ILE A 128 -28.52 -7.40 11.08
CA ILE A 128 -28.36 -5.94 11.04
C ILE A 128 -29.01 -5.39 9.77
N ALA A 129 -29.89 -4.40 9.92
CA ALA A 129 -30.36 -3.56 8.83
C ALA A 129 -29.74 -2.16 8.94
N ILE A 130 -29.49 -1.49 7.82
CA ILE A 130 -28.88 -0.15 7.82
C ILE A 130 -29.73 0.87 8.63
N GLY A 131 -31.05 0.73 8.61
CA GLY A 131 -31.98 1.58 9.36
C GLY A 131 -31.85 1.49 10.87
N ASP A 132 -31.31 0.38 11.40
CA ASP A 132 -31.10 0.16 12.84
C ASP A 132 -30.11 1.14 13.44
N LEU A 133 -29.22 1.71 12.60
CA LEU A 133 -28.30 2.77 13.02
C LEU A 133 -29.02 4.00 13.58
N SER A 134 -30.30 4.23 13.22
CA SER A 134 -31.12 5.32 13.77
C SER A 134 -31.33 5.22 15.29
N ALA A 135 -31.18 4.05 15.88
CA ALA A 135 -31.21 3.82 17.32
C ALA A 135 -29.92 4.21 18.05
N LEU A 136 -28.82 4.41 17.32
CA LEU A 136 -27.54 4.84 17.87
C LEU A 136 -27.37 6.36 17.80
N ASN A 137 -26.64 6.91 18.78
CA ASN A 137 -26.16 8.28 18.64
C ASN A 137 -25.14 8.31 17.47
N PRO A 138 -25.18 9.31 16.58
CA PRO A 138 -24.21 9.41 15.48
C PRO A 138 -22.74 9.33 15.93
N ARG A 139 -22.42 9.80 17.14
CA ARG A 139 -21.08 9.73 17.72
C ARG A 139 -20.63 8.32 18.11
N GLU A 140 -21.53 7.35 18.07
CA GLU A 140 -21.23 5.93 18.31
C GLU A 140 -20.91 5.17 17.00
N ILE A 141 -20.98 5.86 15.85
CA ILE A 141 -20.77 5.28 14.53
C ILE A 141 -19.57 5.97 13.87
N CYS A 142 -18.66 5.16 13.31
CA CYS A 142 -17.46 5.63 12.65
C CYS A 142 -17.43 5.28 11.16
N LEU A 143 -16.93 6.22 10.36
CA LEU A 143 -16.57 5.99 8.96
C LEU A 143 -15.24 6.69 8.63
N ALA A 144 -14.60 6.25 7.57
CA ALA A 144 -13.46 6.98 7.04
C ALA A 144 -13.90 8.34 6.48
N ASN A 145 -13.06 9.36 6.57
CA ASN A 145 -13.40 10.70 6.07
C ASN A 145 -13.69 10.66 4.56
N PRO A 146 -14.90 10.97 4.10
CA PRO A 146 -15.29 10.89 2.70
C PRO A 146 -14.43 11.74 1.75
N ALA A 147 -13.88 12.86 2.24
CA ALA A 147 -13.00 13.72 1.44
C ALA A 147 -11.63 13.05 1.14
N LEU A 148 -11.22 12.10 1.98
CA LEU A 148 -9.90 11.47 1.92
C LEU A 148 -9.93 10.00 1.50
N ALA A 149 -11.02 9.29 1.82
CA ALA A 149 -11.09 7.83 1.67
C ALA A 149 -12.34 7.39 0.91
N PRO A 150 -12.18 6.63 -0.20
CA PRO A 150 -13.28 6.13 -1.01
C PRO A 150 -14.30 5.29 -0.24
N TYR A 151 -13.85 4.46 0.71
CA TYR A 151 -14.75 3.70 1.58
C TYR A 151 -15.64 4.62 2.44
N GLY A 152 -15.12 5.77 2.86
CA GLY A 152 -15.92 6.78 3.57
C GLY A 152 -16.95 7.44 2.67
N SER A 153 -16.60 7.70 1.41
CA SER A 153 -17.54 8.22 0.41
C SER A 153 -18.66 7.21 0.13
N ALA A 154 -18.31 5.94 -0.09
CA ALA A 154 -19.28 4.85 -0.27
C ALA A 154 -20.21 4.71 0.95
N ALA A 155 -19.68 4.72 2.17
CA ALA A 155 -20.46 4.66 3.40
C ALA A 155 -21.47 5.82 3.50
N LEU A 156 -21.04 7.02 3.14
CA LEU A 156 -21.91 8.20 3.18
C LEU A 156 -23.01 8.12 2.12
N THR A 157 -22.72 7.58 0.95
CA THR A 157 -23.72 7.31 -0.10
C THR A 157 -24.78 6.34 0.40
N VAL A 158 -24.38 5.19 0.93
CA VAL A 158 -25.31 4.17 1.48
C VAL A 158 -26.20 4.76 2.58
N LEU A 159 -25.64 5.58 3.47
CA LEU A 159 -26.43 6.22 4.54
C LEU A 159 -27.45 7.24 3.98
N ARG A 160 -27.10 8.01 2.97
CA ARG A 160 -28.00 8.95 2.30
C ARG A 160 -29.14 8.23 1.58
N GLU A 161 -28.83 7.16 0.86
CA GLU A 161 -29.82 6.32 0.17
C GLU A 161 -30.77 5.63 1.16
N ALA A 162 -30.28 5.29 2.37
CA ALA A 162 -31.10 4.80 3.46
C ALA A 162 -31.93 5.88 4.17
N GLY A 163 -31.85 7.15 3.74
CA GLY A 163 -32.69 8.24 4.23
C GLY A 163 -32.18 8.96 5.48
N PHE A 164 -30.93 8.76 5.90
CA PHE A 164 -30.36 9.49 7.03
C PHE A 164 -30.19 10.98 6.73
N SER A 165 -30.66 11.83 7.65
CA SER A 165 -30.58 13.29 7.48
C SER A 165 -29.14 13.81 7.53
N GLU A 166 -28.86 14.92 6.82
CA GLU A 166 -27.53 15.56 6.86
C GLU A 166 -27.13 15.97 8.29
N ARG A 167 -28.07 16.30 9.14
CA ARG A 167 -27.82 16.58 10.58
C ARG A 167 -27.28 15.33 11.29
N TYR A 168 -27.84 14.16 11.01
CA TYR A 168 -27.36 12.90 11.57
C TYR A 168 -25.98 12.57 11.03
N LEU A 169 -25.79 12.68 9.73
CA LEU A 169 -24.54 12.41 9.05
C LEU A 169 -23.38 13.33 9.49
N ALA A 170 -23.69 14.58 9.84
CA ALA A 170 -22.72 15.53 10.37
C ALA A 170 -22.19 15.14 11.77
N GLY A 171 -22.96 14.36 12.53
CA GLY A 171 -22.58 13.89 13.86
C GLY A 171 -21.71 12.63 13.90
N LEU A 172 -21.55 11.94 12.76
CA LEU A 172 -20.75 10.71 12.67
C LEU A 172 -19.26 10.96 12.96
N VAL A 173 -18.61 10.00 13.63
CA VAL A 173 -17.16 10.02 13.85
C VAL A 173 -16.44 9.78 12.54
N ARG A 174 -15.47 10.62 12.22
CA ARG A 174 -14.67 10.51 10.98
C ARG A 174 -13.20 10.37 11.29
N VAL A 175 -12.57 9.38 10.68
CA VAL A 175 -11.13 9.09 10.79
C VAL A 175 -10.48 9.08 9.41
N ASP A 176 -9.16 9.16 9.35
CA ASP A 176 -8.43 9.37 8.10
C ASP A 176 -8.61 8.25 7.05
N ASN A 177 -8.76 7.00 7.50
CA ASN A 177 -8.86 5.84 6.59
C ASN A 177 -9.68 4.70 7.23
N VAL A 178 -10.04 3.71 6.41
CA VAL A 178 -10.92 2.61 6.81
C VAL A 178 -10.29 1.66 7.85
N ASN A 179 -8.98 1.51 7.88
CA ASN A 179 -8.32 0.67 8.89
C ASN A 179 -8.41 1.30 10.29
N LEU A 180 -8.39 2.63 10.39
CA LEU A 180 -8.65 3.33 11.65
C LEU A 180 -10.09 3.14 12.12
N VAL A 181 -11.08 3.03 11.21
CA VAL A 181 -12.45 2.68 11.59
C VAL A 181 -12.48 1.32 12.27
N THR A 182 -11.86 0.30 11.65
CA THR A 182 -11.75 -1.05 12.23
C THR A 182 -11.12 -1.00 13.62
N ALA A 183 -10.04 -0.25 13.79
CA ALA A 183 -9.38 -0.10 15.09
C ALA A 183 -10.29 0.55 16.15
N MET A 184 -11.05 1.60 15.79
CA MET A 184 -11.99 2.27 16.69
C MET A 184 -13.10 1.34 17.19
N VAL A 185 -13.66 0.50 16.29
CA VAL A 185 -14.68 -0.50 16.67
C VAL A 185 -14.07 -1.60 17.53
N THR A 186 -12.90 -2.13 17.14
CA THR A 186 -12.17 -3.15 17.91
C THR A 186 -11.86 -2.70 19.34
N GLN A 187 -11.45 -1.44 19.50
CA GLN A 187 -11.13 -0.85 20.80
C GLN A 187 -12.38 -0.37 21.55
N ARG A 188 -13.57 -0.61 21.03
CA ARG A 188 -14.88 -0.18 21.60
C ARG A 188 -14.97 1.34 21.85
N GLN A 189 -14.23 2.14 21.06
CA GLN A 189 -14.33 3.59 21.08
C GLN A 189 -15.61 4.10 20.38
N VAL A 190 -16.14 3.27 19.48
CA VAL A 190 -17.45 3.41 18.84
C VAL A 190 -18.15 2.05 18.82
N ARG A 191 -19.48 2.06 18.66
CA ARG A 191 -20.26 0.82 18.64
C ARG A 191 -20.32 0.17 17.28
N ALA A 192 -20.31 0.95 16.21
CA ALA A 192 -20.40 0.45 14.85
C ALA A 192 -19.47 1.25 13.93
N GLY A 193 -19.04 0.61 12.82
CA GLY A 193 -18.18 1.27 11.86
C GLY A 193 -18.25 0.68 10.47
N PHE A 194 -18.06 1.53 9.47
CA PHE A 194 -18.01 1.11 8.06
C PHE A 194 -16.61 0.63 7.71
N ILE A 195 -16.46 -0.66 7.41
CA ILE A 195 -15.19 -1.37 7.22
C ILE A 195 -15.03 -1.86 5.78
N ALA A 196 -13.81 -2.22 5.40
CA ALA A 196 -13.52 -2.97 4.18
C ALA A 196 -13.53 -4.49 4.47
N ARG A 197 -13.91 -5.33 3.50
CA ARG A 197 -13.82 -6.80 3.64
C ARG A 197 -12.40 -7.27 3.97
N SER A 198 -11.38 -6.61 3.46
CA SER A 198 -9.98 -6.89 3.80
C SER A 198 -9.70 -6.85 5.30
N ALA A 199 -10.44 -6.04 6.07
CA ALA A 199 -10.27 -5.98 7.53
C ALA A 199 -10.64 -7.31 8.22
N LEU A 200 -11.68 -8.02 7.73
CA LEU A 200 -12.05 -9.34 8.23
C LEU A 200 -10.94 -10.36 7.97
N VAL A 201 -10.37 -10.36 6.77
CA VAL A 201 -9.26 -11.26 6.41
C VAL A 201 -8.03 -11.01 7.29
N ILE A 202 -7.72 -9.74 7.56
CA ILE A 202 -6.59 -9.36 8.43
C ILE A 202 -6.85 -9.82 9.87
N ALA A 203 -8.06 -9.61 10.39
CA ALA A 203 -8.45 -10.02 11.74
C ALA A 203 -8.31 -11.54 11.91
N ALA A 204 -8.78 -12.33 10.96
CA ALA A 204 -8.68 -13.78 10.96
C ALA A 204 -7.22 -14.28 10.92
N LYS A 205 -6.35 -13.62 10.13
CA LYS A 205 -4.92 -13.99 10.03
C LYS A 205 -4.12 -13.68 11.29
N ARG A 206 -4.48 -12.63 12.00
CA ARG A 206 -3.73 -12.17 13.19
C ARG A 206 -4.21 -12.78 14.49
N ASP A 207 -5.30 -13.55 14.46
CA ASP A 207 -5.99 -14.10 15.65
C ASP A 207 -6.25 -13.03 16.75
N SER A 208 -6.33 -11.77 16.30
CA SER A 208 -6.32 -10.61 17.20
C SER A 208 -7.71 -10.10 17.51
N VAL A 209 -8.69 -10.40 16.67
CA VAL A 209 -10.10 -10.01 16.83
C VAL A 209 -10.97 -11.04 16.16
N GLN A 210 -11.86 -11.65 16.91
CA GLN A 210 -12.95 -12.45 16.33
C GLN A 210 -13.97 -11.47 15.73
N MET A 211 -13.94 -11.28 14.43
CA MET A 211 -15.00 -10.61 13.70
C MET A 211 -15.99 -11.68 13.24
N ASP A 212 -17.18 -11.68 13.83
CA ASP A 212 -18.25 -12.58 13.41
C ASP A 212 -18.92 -11.96 12.16
N GLU A 213 -18.99 -12.72 11.08
CA GLU A 213 -19.66 -12.26 9.84
C GLU A 213 -21.15 -11.97 10.07
N THR A 214 -21.78 -12.60 11.06
CA THR A 214 -23.19 -12.33 11.43
C THR A 214 -23.40 -10.93 12.04
N GLU A 215 -22.34 -10.31 12.53
CA GLU A 215 -22.32 -8.94 13.05
C GLU A 215 -21.95 -7.90 11.98
N ILE A 216 -21.90 -8.31 10.70
CA ILE A 216 -21.52 -7.44 9.58
C ILE A 216 -22.64 -7.43 8.55
N LEU A 217 -23.14 -6.25 8.24
CA LEU A 217 -24.00 -6.02 7.08
C LEU A 217 -23.13 -5.68 5.87
N TRP A 218 -23.05 -6.56 4.88
CA TRP A 218 -22.36 -6.31 3.62
C TRP A 218 -23.27 -5.59 2.63
N PHE A 219 -22.71 -4.63 1.91
CA PHE A 219 -23.43 -3.86 0.90
C PHE A 219 -23.02 -4.36 -0.49
N SER A 220 -23.89 -5.09 -1.18
CA SER A 220 -23.69 -5.59 -2.55
C SER A 220 -24.25 -4.65 -3.63
N ASP A 221 -25.21 -3.81 -3.25
CA ASP A 221 -26.02 -3.04 -4.21
C ASP A 221 -25.48 -1.62 -4.46
N HIS A 222 -24.36 -1.23 -3.83
CA HIS A 222 -23.68 0.02 -4.13
C HIS A 222 -22.67 -0.14 -5.30
N GLU A 223 -22.29 0.97 -5.91
CA GLU A 223 -21.23 0.97 -6.91
C GLU A 223 -19.95 0.34 -6.34
N PRO A 224 -19.33 -0.65 -7.03
CA PRO A 224 -18.11 -1.29 -6.56
C PRO A 224 -16.98 -0.29 -6.25
N ILE A 225 -16.26 -0.51 -5.15
CA ILE A 225 -15.12 0.33 -4.79
C ILE A 225 -13.91 -0.12 -5.61
N HIS A 226 -13.75 0.50 -6.78
CA HIS A 226 -12.65 0.19 -7.70
C HIS A 226 -11.30 0.53 -7.06
N GLN A 227 -10.42 -0.46 -7.01
CA GLN A 227 -9.03 -0.26 -6.63
C GLN A 227 -8.21 -0.04 -7.91
N ALA A 228 -7.59 1.12 -8.05
CA ALA A 228 -6.83 1.46 -9.26
C ALA A 228 -5.40 1.88 -8.92
N LEU A 229 -4.45 1.46 -9.75
CA LEU A 229 -3.07 1.92 -9.68
C LEU A 229 -2.73 2.86 -10.84
N VAL A 230 -1.64 3.60 -10.66
CA VAL A 230 -1.00 4.41 -11.70
C VAL A 230 0.50 4.49 -11.45
N LEU A 231 1.30 4.44 -12.53
CA LEU A 231 2.74 4.72 -12.51
C LEU A 231 2.93 6.24 -12.49
N LEU A 232 3.72 6.76 -11.56
CA LEU A 232 3.96 8.19 -11.45
C LEU A 232 5.03 8.66 -12.45
N ASP A 233 4.91 9.90 -12.92
CA ASP A 233 5.67 10.41 -14.07
C ASP A 233 7.19 10.31 -13.87
N HIS A 234 7.72 10.70 -12.70
CA HIS A 234 9.16 10.62 -12.45
C HIS A 234 9.71 9.19 -12.41
N ALA A 235 8.84 8.19 -12.21
CA ALA A 235 9.19 6.77 -12.17
C ALA A 235 9.09 6.08 -13.53
N GLN A 236 8.81 6.80 -14.62
CA GLN A 236 8.65 6.23 -15.97
C GLN A 236 9.87 5.43 -16.46
N HIS A 237 11.03 5.60 -15.85
CA HIS A 237 12.26 4.84 -16.15
C HIS A 237 12.72 3.96 -14.98
N ASN A 238 11.93 3.84 -13.90
CA ASN A 238 12.26 2.97 -12.78
C ASN A 238 11.86 1.51 -13.08
N PRO A 239 12.82 0.58 -13.30
CA PRO A 239 12.49 -0.80 -13.68
C PRO A 239 11.72 -1.55 -12.58
N ALA A 240 11.95 -1.25 -11.29
CA ALA A 240 11.24 -1.87 -10.19
C ALA A 240 9.76 -1.44 -10.17
N ALA A 241 9.47 -0.16 -10.47
CA ALA A 241 8.11 0.34 -10.56
C ALA A 241 7.36 -0.28 -11.75
N HIS A 242 8.01 -0.40 -12.91
CA HIS A 242 7.43 -1.09 -14.08
C HIS A 242 7.14 -2.54 -13.77
N PHE A 243 8.08 -3.25 -13.16
CA PHE A 243 7.89 -4.65 -12.79
C PHE A 243 6.67 -4.82 -11.85
N TRP A 244 6.53 -3.96 -10.83
CA TRP A 244 5.34 -3.95 -9.96
C TRP A 244 4.03 -3.82 -10.76
N VAL A 245 3.97 -2.84 -11.66
CA VAL A 245 2.77 -2.56 -12.48
C VAL A 245 2.44 -3.72 -13.42
N GLU A 246 3.45 -4.34 -14.03
CA GLU A 246 3.29 -5.48 -14.93
C GLU A 246 2.83 -6.75 -14.20
N GLN A 247 3.36 -6.98 -13.00
CA GLN A 247 3.03 -8.17 -12.21
C GLN A 247 1.64 -8.13 -11.57
N ILE A 248 0.93 -6.98 -11.57
CA ILE A 248 -0.37 -6.86 -10.90
C ILE A 248 -1.43 -7.84 -11.45
N ASP A 249 -1.34 -8.18 -12.73
CA ASP A 249 -2.24 -9.13 -13.40
C ASP A 249 -1.67 -10.57 -13.45
N HIS A 250 -0.46 -10.80 -12.91
CA HIS A 250 0.11 -12.14 -12.83
C HIS A 250 -0.72 -13.06 -11.93
N PRO A 251 -0.94 -14.34 -12.30
CA PRO A 251 -1.82 -15.25 -11.54
C PRO A 251 -1.51 -15.33 -10.05
N ALA A 252 -0.23 -15.40 -9.67
CA ALA A 252 0.17 -15.45 -8.25
C ALA A 252 -0.19 -14.16 -7.49
N VAL A 253 0.00 -12.98 -8.10
CA VAL A 253 -0.37 -11.70 -7.49
C VAL A 253 -1.88 -11.57 -7.39
N ARG A 254 -2.62 -11.97 -8.42
CA ARG A 254 -4.10 -12.00 -8.39
C ARG A 254 -4.64 -12.91 -7.28
N GLU A 255 -3.97 -14.03 -7.00
CA GLU A 255 -4.34 -14.90 -5.88
C GLU A 255 -4.09 -14.22 -4.52
N LEU A 256 -2.98 -13.49 -4.36
CA LEU A 256 -2.74 -12.68 -3.16
C LEU A 256 -3.81 -11.61 -2.97
N ILE A 257 -4.26 -10.96 -4.05
CA ILE A 257 -5.34 -9.97 -4.03
C ILE A 257 -6.64 -10.63 -3.57
N ARG A 258 -7.02 -11.78 -4.14
CA ARG A 258 -8.21 -12.54 -3.74
C ARG A 258 -8.13 -12.97 -2.27
N ALA A 259 -6.99 -13.53 -1.87
CA ALA A 259 -6.73 -13.93 -0.49
C ALA A 259 -6.70 -12.76 0.50
N GLY A 260 -6.55 -11.52 0.00
CA GLY A 260 -6.69 -10.26 0.73
C GLY A 260 -8.14 -9.79 0.92
N GLY A 261 -9.14 -10.53 0.43
CA GLY A 261 -10.56 -10.19 0.57
C GLY A 261 -11.09 -9.24 -0.52
N TYR A 262 -10.48 -9.27 -1.71
CA TYR A 262 -10.92 -8.48 -2.85
C TYR A 262 -11.54 -9.35 -3.94
N GLN A 263 -12.51 -8.79 -4.65
CA GLN A 263 -12.99 -9.37 -5.90
C GLN A 263 -12.01 -8.97 -7.02
N LEU A 264 -11.77 -9.93 -7.93
CA LEU A 264 -10.92 -9.68 -9.10
C LEU A 264 -11.77 -9.19 -10.27
N ARG A 265 -11.31 -8.14 -10.95
CA ARG A 265 -11.89 -7.81 -12.25
C ARG A 265 -11.62 -8.93 -13.26
N PRO A 266 -12.51 -9.19 -14.22
CA PRO A 266 -12.17 -10.00 -15.40
C PRO A 266 -10.93 -9.39 -16.08
N LEU A 267 -10.02 -10.23 -16.54
CA LEU A 267 -8.95 -9.78 -17.43
C LEU A 267 -9.61 -9.35 -18.74
N GLU A 268 -9.32 -8.14 -19.20
CA GLU A 268 -9.69 -7.75 -20.55
C GLU A 268 -8.98 -8.73 -21.47
N SER A 269 -9.74 -9.48 -22.27
CA SER A 269 -9.17 -10.29 -23.34
C SER A 269 -8.37 -9.30 -24.21
N THR A 270 -7.04 -9.44 -24.26
CA THR A 270 -6.24 -8.79 -25.28
C THR A 270 -6.80 -9.26 -26.61
N GLY A 271 -7.73 -8.47 -27.14
CA GLY A 271 -8.24 -8.66 -28.48
C GLY A 271 -7.07 -8.55 -29.41
N GLY A 272 -6.59 -9.69 -29.90
CA GLY A 272 -5.69 -9.74 -31.03
C GLY A 272 -6.43 -9.10 -32.21
N GLY A 273 -5.93 -7.98 -32.63
CA GLY A 273 -6.23 -7.33 -33.88
C GLY A 273 -4.94 -7.32 -34.69
#